data_a5e5826f225093e15ddd1d968603523a
#
_entry.id   a5e5826f225093e15ddd1d968603523a
#
_cell.length_a   1.000
_cell.length_b   1.000
_cell.length_c   1.000
_cell.angle_alpha   90.00
_cell.angle_beta   90.00
_cell.angle_gamma   90.00
#
_symmetry.space_group_name_H-M   'P 1'
#
loop_
_entity.id
_entity.type
_entity.pdbx_description
1 polymer ?
#
loop_
_entity_poly.entity_id
_entity_poly.type
_entity_poly.pdbx_seq_one_letter_code
_entity_poly.pdbx_strand_id
1 'polypeptide(L)'
;MSKPLAEGVFQVGIMVYDIDECLKLFCDTLGMQVVFEARNQIQHSKELSGTENQVMNVIMLHGEGGIDLEVHQYVDPPARPHPPMQHSDLGSMHFMLRVRDMETTVKAVEALGYRFIMPVIASAHIPGFKYTYFRGPEGIMIELHEGEVRMPKELKNSVR
;
A
#
# COMPACT_ATOMS: atom_id res chain seq x y z
N MET A 1 -19.31 -17.75 -23.11
CA MET A 1 -19.17 -16.88 -21.94
C MET A 1 -18.57 -15.56 -22.41
N SER A 2 -19.15 -14.41 -22.05
CA SER A 2 -18.56 -13.09 -22.34
C SER A 2 -17.22 -12.95 -21.59
N LYS A 3 -16.26 -12.25 -22.20
CA LYS A 3 -15.01 -11.90 -21.49
C LYS A 3 -15.33 -11.07 -20.25
N PRO A 4 -14.57 -11.22 -19.12
CA PRO A 4 -14.67 -10.30 -17.99
C PRO A 4 -14.51 -8.86 -18.45
N LEU A 5 -15.23 -7.92 -17.82
CA LEU A 5 -15.13 -6.49 -18.15
C LEU A 5 -13.89 -5.85 -17.53
N ALA A 6 -13.34 -6.42 -16.44
CA ALA A 6 -12.13 -5.97 -15.79
C ALA A 6 -11.03 -7.03 -15.92
N GLU A 7 -9.80 -6.58 -16.10
CA GLU A 7 -8.62 -7.45 -16.20
C GLU A 7 -7.97 -7.72 -14.84
N GLY A 8 -8.20 -6.86 -13.83
CA GLY A 8 -7.68 -6.99 -12.49
C GLY A 8 -7.43 -5.64 -11.82
N VAL A 9 -6.75 -5.68 -10.69
CA VAL A 9 -6.25 -4.48 -10.00
C VAL A 9 -4.83 -4.23 -10.49
N PHE A 10 -4.56 -3.04 -11.03
CA PHE A 10 -3.26 -2.64 -11.57
C PHE A 10 -2.52 -1.68 -10.68
N GLN A 11 -3.24 -0.90 -9.87
CA GLN A 11 -2.63 0.04 -8.94
C GLN A 11 -3.45 0.21 -7.67
N VAL A 12 -2.78 0.69 -6.63
CA VAL A 12 -3.40 1.18 -5.38
C VAL A 12 -2.94 2.62 -5.19
N GLY A 13 -3.89 3.55 -5.01
CA GLY A 13 -3.60 4.96 -4.74
C GLY A 13 -3.61 5.25 -3.24
N ILE A 14 -2.59 5.96 -2.77
CA ILE A 14 -2.51 6.46 -1.39
C ILE A 14 -2.28 7.98 -1.38
N MET A 15 -2.87 8.65 -0.40
CA MET A 15 -2.71 10.10 -0.17
C MET A 15 -1.82 10.32 1.03
N VAL A 16 -0.76 11.13 0.87
CA VAL A 16 0.22 11.42 1.91
C VAL A 16 0.46 12.93 2.05
N TYR A 17 0.93 13.36 3.21
CA TYR A 17 1.34 14.74 3.43
C TYR A 17 2.73 15.04 2.87
N ASP A 18 3.62 14.07 2.94
CA ASP A 18 5.00 14.20 2.50
C ASP A 18 5.39 13.00 1.63
N ILE A 19 5.51 13.28 0.33
CA ILE A 19 5.85 12.25 -0.65
C ILE A 19 7.31 11.80 -0.53
N ASP A 20 8.20 12.68 -0.10
CA ASP A 20 9.63 12.37 0.01
C ASP A 20 9.90 11.48 1.24
N GLU A 21 9.16 11.69 2.34
CA GLU A 21 9.16 10.75 3.49
C GLU A 21 8.59 9.38 3.08
N CYS A 22 7.56 9.38 2.25
CA CYS A 22 6.99 8.14 1.71
C CYS A 22 7.99 7.35 0.86
N LEU A 23 8.82 8.04 0.06
CA LEU A 23 9.85 7.42 -0.76
C LEU A 23 10.94 6.74 0.09
N LYS A 24 11.30 7.28 1.24
CA LYS A 24 12.26 6.64 2.17
C LYS A 24 11.79 5.25 2.60
N LEU A 25 10.48 5.11 2.86
CA LEU A 25 9.91 3.79 3.19
C LEU A 25 9.89 2.87 1.98
N PHE A 26 9.22 3.28 0.91
CA PHE A 26 8.93 2.36 -0.19
C PHE A 26 10.11 2.15 -1.14
N CYS A 27 10.92 3.18 -1.41
CA CYS A 27 12.05 3.05 -2.33
C CYS A 27 13.33 2.67 -1.59
N ASP A 28 13.76 3.49 -0.62
CA ASP A 28 15.08 3.31 -0.01
C ASP A 28 15.11 2.07 0.91
N THR A 29 14.00 1.75 1.58
CA THR A 29 13.92 0.64 2.53
C THR A 29 13.31 -0.62 1.92
N LEU A 30 12.21 -0.51 1.20
CA LEU A 30 11.49 -1.65 0.65
C LEU A 30 11.83 -1.98 -0.81
N GLY A 31 12.65 -1.13 -1.47
CA GLY A 31 13.25 -1.42 -2.76
C GLY A 31 12.31 -1.24 -3.97
N MET A 32 11.19 -0.54 -3.82
CA MET A 32 10.34 -0.17 -4.96
C MET A 32 11.04 0.88 -5.83
N GLN A 33 10.68 0.95 -7.10
CA GLN A 33 11.29 1.85 -8.06
C GLN A 33 10.29 2.91 -8.51
N VAL A 34 10.75 4.16 -8.60
CA VAL A 34 9.96 5.23 -9.22
C VAL A 34 9.92 4.99 -10.73
N VAL A 35 8.73 4.79 -11.29
CA VAL A 35 8.51 4.60 -12.73
C VAL A 35 7.81 5.78 -13.39
N PHE A 36 7.19 6.65 -12.59
CA PHE A 36 6.60 7.90 -13.05
C PHE A 36 6.65 8.93 -11.92
N GLU A 37 6.89 10.18 -12.26
CA GLU A 37 6.86 11.32 -11.35
C GLU A 37 6.34 12.56 -12.05
N ALA A 38 5.37 13.23 -11.42
CA ALA A 38 4.87 14.52 -11.84
C ALA A 38 4.67 15.42 -10.61
N ARG A 39 5.36 16.55 -10.57
CA ARG A 39 5.28 17.51 -9.47
C ARG A 39 4.52 18.77 -9.90
N ASN A 40 3.85 19.41 -8.93
CA ASN A 40 3.10 20.66 -9.12
C ASN A 40 2.07 20.61 -10.26
N GLN A 41 1.40 19.46 -10.39
CA GLN A 41 0.33 19.31 -11.36
C GLN A 41 -0.97 19.92 -10.83
N ILE A 42 -1.79 20.46 -11.73
CA ILE A 42 -3.10 21.00 -11.36
C ILE A 42 -4.15 19.91 -11.56
N GLN A 43 -4.78 19.51 -10.47
CA GLN A 43 -5.97 18.66 -10.50
C GLN A 43 -7.21 19.52 -10.70
N HIS A 44 -7.83 19.40 -11.88
CA HIS A 44 -8.97 20.21 -12.27
C HIS A 44 -10.33 19.67 -11.82
N SER A 45 -10.39 18.37 -11.46
CA SER A 45 -11.65 17.73 -11.13
C SER A 45 -12.05 17.96 -9.68
N LYS A 46 -12.94 18.89 -9.45
CA LYS A 46 -13.57 19.13 -8.15
C LYS A 46 -14.35 17.92 -7.65
N GLU A 47 -14.93 17.15 -8.55
CA GLU A 47 -15.66 15.92 -8.23
C GLU A 47 -14.76 14.88 -7.59
N LEU A 48 -13.49 14.83 -7.99
CA LEU A 48 -12.51 13.89 -7.44
C LEU A 48 -11.95 14.35 -6.09
N SER A 49 -11.45 15.59 -6.02
CA SER A 49 -10.72 16.07 -4.84
C SER A 49 -11.60 16.90 -3.86
N GLY A 50 -12.77 17.32 -4.30
CA GLY A 50 -13.65 18.24 -3.57
C GLY A 50 -13.22 19.72 -3.64
N THR A 51 -12.15 20.03 -4.38
CA THR A 51 -11.59 21.38 -4.53
C THR A 51 -11.17 21.61 -5.97
N GLU A 52 -11.43 22.79 -6.53
CA GLU A 52 -11.00 23.16 -7.88
C GLU A 52 -9.51 23.54 -7.91
N ASN A 53 -8.83 23.14 -8.99
CA ASN A 53 -7.45 23.55 -9.30
C ASN A 53 -6.47 23.29 -8.16
N GLN A 54 -6.62 22.15 -7.51
CA GLN A 54 -5.73 21.74 -6.42
C GLN A 54 -4.35 21.34 -6.97
N VAL A 55 -3.29 21.92 -6.43
CA VAL A 55 -1.92 21.55 -6.81
C VAL A 55 -1.53 20.23 -6.14
N MET A 56 -0.99 19.28 -6.91
CA MET A 56 -0.62 17.97 -6.41
C MET A 56 0.69 17.45 -7.00
N ASN A 57 1.33 16.60 -6.26
CA ASN A 57 2.42 15.73 -6.71
C ASN A 57 1.89 14.31 -6.86
N VAL A 58 2.35 13.61 -7.88
CA VAL A 58 2.02 12.19 -8.14
C VAL A 58 3.30 11.43 -8.44
N ILE A 59 3.50 10.33 -7.75
CA ILE A 59 4.61 9.40 -8.04
C ILE A 59 4.03 7.99 -8.17
N MET A 60 4.44 7.26 -9.19
CA MET A 60 4.12 5.84 -9.35
C MET A 60 5.32 5.01 -8.96
N LEU A 61 5.12 4.09 -8.04
CA LEU A 61 6.13 3.16 -7.56
C LEU A 61 5.81 1.75 -8.05
N HIS A 62 6.81 1.09 -8.62
CA HIS A 62 6.72 -0.27 -9.13
C HIS A 62 7.49 -1.24 -8.24
N GLY A 63 6.90 -2.37 -7.92
CA GLY A 63 7.54 -3.50 -7.27
C GLY A 63 7.43 -4.77 -8.12
N GLU A 64 8.20 -5.80 -7.80
CA GLU A 64 8.19 -7.09 -8.54
C GLU A 64 6.82 -7.80 -8.52
N GLY A 65 5.88 -7.34 -7.69
CA GLY A 65 4.55 -7.95 -7.56
C GLY A 65 3.55 -7.64 -8.68
N GLY A 66 3.88 -6.70 -9.57
CA GLY A 66 3.05 -6.36 -10.75
C GLY A 66 1.82 -5.48 -10.45
N ILE A 67 1.66 -4.97 -9.23
CA ILE A 67 0.69 -3.93 -8.87
C ILE A 67 1.49 -2.69 -8.49
N ASP A 68 1.14 -1.56 -9.08
CA ASP A 68 1.81 -0.29 -8.80
C ASP A 68 1.18 0.41 -7.58
N LEU A 69 2.01 1.16 -6.85
CA LEU A 69 1.57 2.05 -5.79
C LEU A 69 1.64 3.48 -6.30
N GLU A 70 0.48 4.13 -6.42
CA GLU A 70 0.38 5.53 -6.81
C GLU A 70 0.32 6.40 -5.55
N VAL A 71 1.32 7.24 -5.35
CA VAL A 71 1.43 8.11 -4.19
C VAL A 71 1.06 9.52 -4.59
N HIS A 72 0.07 10.10 -3.91
CA HIS A 72 -0.42 11.45 -4.13
C HIS A 72 -0.11 12.32 -2.92
N GLN A 73 0.39 13.53 -3.18
CA GLN A 73 0.48 14.61 -2.21
C GLN A 73 -0.30 15.82 -2.74
N TYR A 74 -1.34 16.22 -2.03
CA TYR A 74 -2.01 17.48 -2.30
C TYR A 74 -1.28 18.62 -1.59
N VAL A 75 -0.78 19.59 -2.39
CA VAL A 75 0.11 20.65 -1.91
C VAL A 75 -0.68 21.92 -1.56
N ASP A 76 -1.57 22.35 -2.49
CA ASP A 76 -2.34 23.58 -2.32
C ASP A 76 -3.74 23.47 -2.96
N PRO A 77 -4.81 23.55 -2.16
CA PRO A 77 -4.79 23.39 -0.71
C PRO A 77 -4.36 21.96 -0.31
N PRO A 78 -3.74 21.79 0.87
CA PRO A 78 -3.24 20.49 1.30
C PRO A 78 -4.38 19.49 1.54
N ALA A 79 -4.01 18.20 1.54
CA ALA A 79 -4.94 17.13 1.88
C ALA A 79 -5.58 17.34 3.26
N ARG A 80 -6.85 16.94 3.38
CA ARG A 80 -7.57 17.02 4.66
C ARG A 80 -7.14 15.87 5.56
N PRO A 81 -6.81 16.14 6.84
CA PRO A 81 -6.46 15.08 7.77
C PRO A 81 -7.67 14.17 8.04
N HIS A 82 -7.41 12.90 8.17
CA HIS A 82 -8.37 11.90 8.59
C HIS A 82 -7.77 11.02 9.70
N PRO A 83 -8.51 10.72 10.78
CA PRO A 83 -8.02 9.79 11.79
C PRO A 83 -7.71 8.42 11.17
N PRO A 84 -6.64 7.75 11.58
CA PRO A 84 -6.34 6.40 11.08
C PRO A 84 -7.49 5.44 11.37
N MET A 85 -7.98 4.77 10.32
CA MET A 85 -9.05 3.78 10.44
C MET A 85 -8.52 2.51 11.12
N GLN A 86 -9.36 1.88 11.94
CA GLN A 86 -9.09 0.53 12.42
C GLN A 86 -9.36 -0.49 11.30
N HIS A 87 -8.75 -1.66 11.40
CA HIS A 87 -8.95 -2.71 10.40
C HIS A 87 -10.43 -3.12 10.25
N SER A 88 -11.20 -3.02 11.32
CA SER A 88 -12.62 -3.36 11.38
C SER A 88 -13.58 -2.24 10.94
N ASP A 89 -13.07 -1.04 10.63
CA ASP A 89 -13.92 0.07 10.22
C ASP A 89 -14.40 -0.14 8.77
N LEU A 90 -15.66 0.17 8.51
CA LEU A 90 -16.20 0.08 7.15
C LEU A 90 -15.48 1.06 6.22
N GLY A 91 -15.03 0.55 5.08
CA GLY A 91 -14.23 1.31 4.11
C GLY A 91 -12.73 1.30 4.42
N SER A 92 -12.29 0.72 5.54
CA SER A 92 -10.87 0.51 5.80
C SER A 92 -10.25 -0.37 4.72
N MET A 93 -9.05 0.00 4.30
CA MET A 93 -8.27 -0.74 3.32
C MET A 93 -6.88 -1.02 3.87
N HIS A 94 -6.31 -2.12 3.47
CA HIS A 94 -4.88 -2.37 3.56
C HIS A 94 -4.38 -2.94 2.24
N PHE A 95 -3.11 -2.79 1.98
CA PHE A 95 -2.45 -3.52 0.91
C PHE A 95 -1.29 -4.34 1.49
N MET A 96 -0.95 -5.41 0.79
CA MET A 96 0.02 -6.38 1.25
C MET A 96 1.28 -6.31 0.39
N LEU A 97 2.43 -6.21 1.04
CA LEU A 97 3.75 -6.26 0.41
C LEU A 97 4.41 -7.60 0.73
N ARG A 98 4.82 -8.30 -0.31
CA ARG A 98 5.63 -9.50 -0.14
C ARG A 98 7.08 -9.14 0.08
N VAL A 99 7.66 -9.64 1.18
CA VAL A 99 9.05 -9.44 1.53
C VAL A 99 9.83 -10.76 1.44
N ARG A 100 11.15 -10.66 1.20
CA ARG A 100 12.01 -11.84 1.08
C ARG A 100 12.46 -12.35 2.44
N ASP A 101 12.61 -11.46 3.42
CA ASP A 101 13.06 -11.73 4.78
C ASP A 101 12.28 -10.83 5.74
N MET A 102 11.39 -11.45 6.49
CA MET A 102 10.49 -10.73 7.41
C MET A 102 11.27 -10.05 8.55
N GLU A 103 12.25 -10.74 9.12
CA GLU A 103 12.99 -10.22 10.28
C GLU A 103 13.83 -9.00 9.90
N THR A 104 14.54 -9.08 8.80
CA THR A 104 15.33 -7.96 8.27
C THR A 104 14.43 -6.78 7.92
N THR A 105 13.29 -7.04 7.26
CA THR A 105 12.35 -5.99 6.86
C THR A 105 11.71 -5.30 8.06
N VAL A 106 11.28 -6.06 9.08
CA VAL A 106 10.73 -5.50 10.31
C VAL A 106 11.72 -4.54 10.96
N LYS A 107 12.97 -4.97 11.14
CA LYS A 107 14.03 -4.12 11.73
C LYS A 107 14.27 -2.84 10.92
N ALA A 108 14.28 -2.93 9.59
CA ALA A 108 14.48 -1.78 8.72
C ALA A 108 13.32 -0.78 8.80
N VAL A 109 12.08 -1.26 8.81
CA VAL A 109 10.86 -0.44 8.96
C VAL A 109 10.82 0.22 10.34
N GLU A 110 11.17 -0.50 11.42
CA GLU A 110 11.26 0.05 12.77
C GLU A 110 12.35 1.12 12.91
N ALA A 111 13.47 0.96 12.20
CA ALA A 111 14.55 1.94 12.19
C ALA A 111 14.13 3.31 11.59
N LEU A 112 13.09 3.34 10.73
CA LEU A 112 12.46 4.56 10.25
C LEU A 112 11.45 5.17 11.25
N GLY A 113 11.23 4.52 12.40
CA GLY A 113 10.29 4.98 13.43
C GLY A 113 8.87 4.42 13.31
N TYR A 114 8.57 3.60 12.32
CA TYR A 114 7.27 2.93 12.21
C TYR A 114 7.11 1.85 13.28
N ARG A 115 5.87 1.59 13.68
CA ARG A 115 5.56 0.59 14.70
C ARG A 115 4.60 -0.46 14.18
N PHE A 116 4.93 -1.72 14.42
CA PHE A 116 4.07 -2.84 14.10
C PHE A 116 2.89 -2.91 15.09
N ILE A 117 1.71 -3.21 14.55
CA ILE A 117 0.45 -3.29 15.31
C ILE A 117 0.38 -4.63 16.06
N MET A 118 1.02 -5.65 15.51
CA MET A 118 1.02 -7.00 16.04
C MET A 118 2.38 -7.68 15.78
N PRO A 119 2.74 -8.71 16.57
CA PRO A 119 3.94 -9.50 16.29
C PRO A 119 3.82 -10.24 14.96
N VAL A 120 4.96 -10.66 14.41
CA VAL A 120 4.98 -11.57 13.26
C VAL A 120 4.31 -12.89 13.63
N ILE A 121 3.31 -13.29 12.86
CA ILE A 121 2.57 -14.54 13.04
C ILE A 121 2.89 -15.48 11.88
N ALA A 122 3.26 -16.72 12.23
CA ALA A 122 3.31 -17.81 11.25
C ALA A 122 1.89 -18.37 11.05
N SER A 123 1.50 -18.55 9.80
CA SER A 123 0.19 -19.13 9.48
C SER A 123 0.12 -20.59 9.92
N ALA A 124 -0.92 -20.94 10.66
CA ALA A 124 -1.20 -22.33 11.02
C ALA A 124 -1.69 -23.17 9.82
N HIS A 125 -2.15 -22.53 8.74
CA HIS A 125 -2.78 -23.18 7.59
C HIS A 125 -1.93 -23.17 6.33
N ILE A 126 -0.97 -22.24 6.22
CA ILE A 126 -0.13 -22.08 5.03
C ILE A 126 1.33 -22.23 5.45
N PRO A 127 1.96 -23.39 5.18
CA PRO A 127 3.35 -23.62 5.55
C PRO A 127 4.29 -22.57 4.94
N GLY A 128 5.17 -22.00 5.78
CA GLY A 128 6.15 -21.00 5.36
C GLY A 128 5.56 -19.58 5.15
N PHE A 129 4.27 -19.39 5.38
CA PHE A 129 3.66 -18.07 5.32
C PHE A 129 3.71 -17.40 6.68
N LYS A 130 4.29 -16.20 6.75
CA LYS A 130 4.32 -15.32 7.91
C LYS A 130 3.76 -13.97 7.52
N TYR A 131 3.14 -13.28 8.45
CA TYR A 131 2.60 -11.96 8.22
C TYR A 131 2.61 -11.08 9.48
N THR A 132 2.56 -9.79 9.27
CA THR A 132 2.39 -8.78 10.31
C THR A 132 1.83 -7.51 9.70
N TYR A 133 1.37 -6.58 10.52
CA TYR A 133 0.82 -5.29 10.10
C TYR A 133 1.52 -4.14 10.80
N PHE A 134 1.71 -3.04 10.08
CA PHE A 134 2.16 -1.78 10.63
C PHE A 134 1.37 -0.60 10.06
N ARG A 135 1.48 0.54 10.74
CA ARG A 135 0.96 1.81 10.26
C ARG A 135 2.07 2.53 9.52
N GLY A 136 1.92 2.65 8.21
CA GLY A 136 2.79 3.42 7.35
C GLY A 136 2.48 4.92 7.37
N PRO A 137 2.85 5.66 6.32
CA PRO A 137 2.55 7.08 6.19
C PRO A 137 1.06 7.36 6.42
N GLU A 138 0.75 8.43 7.12
CA GLU A 138 -0.62 8.89 7.47
C GLU A 138 -1.48 7.84 8.19
N GLY A 139 -0.84 6.81 8.75
CA GLY A 139 -1.55 5.73 9.42
C GLY A 139 -2.17 4.70 8.49
N ILE A 140 -1.81 4.70 7.21
CA ILE A 140 -2.23 3.69 6.23
C ILE A 140 -1.81 2.30 6.74
N MET A 141 -2.74 1.36 6.69
CA MET A 141 -2.46 0.00 7.13
C MET A 141 -1.74 -0.78 6.04
N ILE A 142 -0.57 -1.30 6.38
CA ILE A 142 0.28 -2.07 5.47
C ILE A 142 0.51 -3.45 6.10
N GLU A 143 0.23 -4.49 5.33
CA GLU A 143 0.57 -5.85 5.67
C GLU A 143 1.90 -6.22 5.04
N LEU A 144 2.80 -6.81 5.82
CA LEU A 144 3.97 -7.51 5.28
C LEU A 144 3.72 -9.00 5.32
N HIS A 145 4.13 -9.72 4.28
CA HIS A 145 4.16 -11.17 4.30
C HIS A 145 5.44 -11.74 3.69
N GLU A 146 5.87 -12.87 4.25
CA GLU A 146 6.94 -13.72 3.72
C GLU A 146 6.32 -15.05 3.30
N GLY A 147 6.81 -15.62 2.21
CA GLY A 147 6.29 -16.86 1.67
C GLY A 147 5.22 -16.66 0.58
N GLU A 148 4.69 -17.76 0.08
CA GLU A 148 3.67 -17.72 -0.98
C GLU A 148 2.29 -18.03 -0.40
N VAL A 149 1.31 -17.18 -0.76
CA VAL A 149 -0.09 -17.49 -0.51
C VAL A 149 -0.53 -18.54 -1.53
N ARG A 150 -0.30 -19.80 -1.21
CA ARG A 150 -0.88 -20.91 -1.99
C ARG A 150 -2.16 -21.36 -1.32
N MET A 151 -3.29 -21.03 -1.92
CA MET A 151 -4.53 -21.69 -1.52
C MET A 151 -4.39 -23.20 -1.71
N PRO A 152 -4.59 -24.02 -0.67
CA PRO A 152 -4.65 -25.47 -0.83
C PRO A 152 -5.60 -25.84 -1.97
N LYS A 153 -5.24 -26.83 -2.78
CA LYS A 153 -6.05 -27.21 -3.95
C LYS A 153 -7.50 -27.54 -3.58
N GLU A 154 -7.70 -28.04 -2.37
CA GLU A 154 -9.01 -28.39 -1.82
C GLU A 154 -9.91 -27.16 -1.59
N LEU A 155 -9.35 -25.99 -1.23
CA LEU A 155 -10.09 -24.75 -1.07
C LEU A 155 -10.42 -24.06 -2.41
N LYS A 156 -9.65 -24.34 -3.48
CA LYS A 156 -9.98 -23.81 -4.82
C LYS A 156 -11.30 -24.33 -5.38
N ASN A 157 -11.76 -25.44 -4.90
CA ASN A 157 -13.01 -26.07 -5.35
C ASN A 157 -14.23 -25.72 -4.47
N SER A 158 -14.04 -25.07 -3.33
CA SER A 158 -15.11 -24.69 -2.41
C SER A 158 -15.58 -23.24 -2.55
N VAL A 159 -14.86 -22.43 -3.30
CA VAL A 159 -15.25 -21.05 -3.62
C VAL A 159 -15.93 -21.07 -5.00
N ARG A 160 -17.24 -21.22 -5.01
CA ARG A 160 -18.12 -20.96 -6.15
C ARG A 160 -19.02 -19.80 -5.83
#